data_13bbdd80b9f411307cc55c91a5eb78b8
#
_entry.id   13bbdd80b9f411307cc55c91a5eb78b8
#
_cell.length_a   1.000
_cell.length_b   1.000
_cell.length_c   1.000
_cell.angle_alpha   90.00
_cell.angle_beta   90.00
_cell.angle_gamma   90.00
#
_symmetry.space_group_name_H-M   'P 1'
#
loop_
_entity.id
_entity.type
_entity.pdbx_description
1 polymer ?
#
loop_
_entity_poly.entity_id
_entity_poly.type
_entity_poly.pdbx_seq_one_letter_code
_entity_poly.pdbx_strand_id
1 'polypeptide(L)'
;MGSSKAADFEIEAHRLFTASDLLRLNDLAKSENINVVAKLISSWSDNNSFFDERGEGLWIARTIESGEVIGVGGITICATRPACRRVRRFYISPQWRRRGVATALASRCIECAKSAGVVTVTCHAAASAMAPGFWESIGFEPVADSDITHVMHLTNQ
;
A
#
# COMPACT_ATOMS: atom_id res chain seq x y z
N MET A 1 24.58 22.00 1.12
CA MET A 1 24.08 21.50 1.51
C MET A 1 23.57 20.58 1.15
N GLY A 2 24.01 20.05 0.81
CA GLY A 2 23.32 18.94 0.46
C GLY A 2 22.40 18.58 1.48
N SER A 3 21.77 19.30 1.77
CA SER A 3 20.84 19.06 2.71
C SER A 3 19.92 18.01 2.29
N SER A 4 19.81 17.07 3.05
CA SER A 4 18.67 16.21 2.95
C SER A 4 17.46 17.09 3.07
N LYS A 5 16.71 17.19 2.06
CA LYS A 5 15.39 17.76 2.17
C LYS A 5 14.62 16.98 3.20
N ALA A 6 14.02 17.67 4.13
CA ALA A 6 13.03 17.07 4.98
C ALA A 6 11.95 16.46 4.06
N ALA A 7 11.45 15.33 4.39
CA ALA A 7 10.36 14.73 3.63
C ALA A 7 9.17 15.68 3.63
N ASP A 8 8.51 15.78 2.50
CA ASP A 8 7.32 16.62 2.37
C ASP A 8 6.07 15.94 2.91
N PHE A 9 6.16 14.68 3.27
CA PHE A 9 5.05 13.89 3.78
C PHE A 9 5.54 12.94 4.86
N GLU A 10 4.61 12.42 5.64
CA GLU A 10 4.89 11.39 6.63
C GLU A 10 3.90 10.26 6.48
N ILE A 11 4.29 9.08 6.98
CA ILE A 11 3.48 7.86 6.88
C ILE A 11 2.82 7.60 8.23
N GLU A 12 1.51 7.34 8.21
CA GLU A 12 0.73 7.02 9.41
C GLU A 12 0.11 5.63 9.29
N ALA A 13 0.14 4.89 10.39
CA ALA A 13 -0.46 3.57 10.44
C ALA A 13 -1.98 3.65 10.66
N HIS A 14 -2.67 2.58 10.30
CA HIS A 14 -4.12 2.45 10.31
C HIS A 14 -4.81 3.01 11.57
N ARG A 15 -4.24 2.81 12.73
CA ARG A 15 -4.91 3.21 13.97
C ARG A 15 -4.90 4.72 14.22
N LEU A 16 -4.17 5.47 13.40
CA LEU A 16 -4.04 6.91 13.55
C LEU A 16 -4.94 7.70 12.60
N PHE A 17 -5.68 7.02 11.74
CA PHE A 17 -6.59 7.69 10.80
C PHE A 17 -7.87 6.88 10.65
N THR A 18 -8.89 7.47 10.03
CA THR A 18 -10.19 6.85 9.84
C THR A 18 -10.59 6.84 8.37
N ALA A 19 -11.69 6.15 8.06
CA ALA A 19 -12.19 6.09 6.69
C ALA A 19 -12.51 7.50 6.15
N SER A 20 -12.93 8.41 7.02
CA SER A 20 -13.27 9.77 6.57
C SER A 20 -12.04 10.53 6.08
N ASP A 21 -10.85 10.18 6.55
CA ASP A 21 -9.61 10.79 6.08
C ASP A 21 -9.33 10.45 4.61
N LEU A 22 -9.97 9.42 4.09
CA LEU A 22 -9.74 8.95 2.72
C LEU A 22 -10.73 9.53 1.71
N LEU A 23 -11.72 10.33 2.14
CA LEU A 23 -12.77 10.79 1.25
C LEU A 23 -12.25 11.63 0.09
N ARG A 24 -11.34 12.55 0.37
CA ARG A 24 -10.78 13.39 -0.68
C ARG A 24 -9.93 12.57 -1.66
N LEU A 25 -9.14 11.65 -1.13
CA LEU A 25 -8.33 10.76 -1.97
C LEU A 25 -9.24 9.90 -2.85
N ASN A 26 -10.38 9.47 -2.30
CA ASN A 26 -11.36 8.70 -3.05
C ASN A 26 -11.95 9.52 -4.21
N ASP A 27 -12.22 10.81 -3.99
CA ASP A 27 -12.72 11.67 -5.05
C ASP A 27 -11.72 11.77 -6.20
N LEU A 28 -10.45 11.89 -5.87
CA LEU A 28 -9.39 11.91 -6.89
C LEU A 28 -9.34 10.60 -7.65
N ALA A 29 -9.43 9.46 -6.94
CA ALA A 29 -9.41 8.14 -7.57
C ALA A 29 -10.60 7.97 -8.50
N LYS A 30 -11.78 8.38 -8.07
CA LYS A 30 -12.99 8.30 -8.89
C LYS A 30 -12.85 9.12 -10.18
N SER A 31 -12.22 10.27 -10.10
CA SER A 31 -12.01 11.10 -11.28
C SER A 31 -11.10 10.43 -12.31
N GLU A 32 -10.35 9.43 -11.89
CA GLU A 32 -9.50 8.62 -12.78
C GLU A 32 -10.14 7.27 -13.10
N ASN A 33 -11.39 7.05 -12.71
CA ASN A 33 -12.09 5.76 -12.87
C ASN A 33 -11.40 4.62 -12.11
N ILE A 34 -10.82 4.95 -10.95
CA ILE A 34 -10.15 3.98 -10.09
C ILE A 34 -11.00 3.80 -8.83
N ASN A 35 -11.34 2.56 -8.49
CA ASN A 35 -12.24 2.28 -7.38
C ASN A 35 -11.56 1.65 -6.15
N VAL A 36 -10.23 1.61 -6.14
CA VAL A 36 -9.51 0.93 -5.06
C VAL A 36 -9.74 1.59 -3.70
N VAL A 37 -9.81 2.92 -3.66
CA VAL A 37 -10.04 3.64 -2.41
C VAL A 37 -11.49 3.48 -1.97
N ALA A 38 -12.44 3.50 -2.92
CA ALA A 38 -13.85 3.26 -2.62
C ALA A 38 -14.06 1.88 -2.00
N LYS A 39 -13.40 0.86 -2.53
CA LYS A 39 -13.48 -0.49 -1.98
C LYS A 39 -12.90 -0.55 -0.57
N LEU A 40 -11.82 0.17 -0.33
CA LEU A 40 -11.20 0.23 0.97
C LEU A 40 -12.16 0.86 1.99
N ILE A 41 -12.75 1.99 1.66
CA ILE A 41 -13.71 2.66 2.53
C ILE A 41 -14.90 1.76 2.81
N SER A 42 -15.42 1.11 1.77
CA SER A 42 -16.58 0.24 1.88
C SER A 42 -16.35 -0.92 2.83
N SER A 43 -15.15 -1.49 2.85
CA SER A 43 -14.82 -2.62 3.72
C SER A 43 -14.43 -2.20 5.13
N TRP A 44 -14.26 -0.91 5.38
CA TRP A 44 -13.76 -0.39 6.66
C TRP A 44 -14.68 -0.72 7.83
N SER A 45 -15.97 -0.57 7.64
CA SER A 45 -16.93 -0.74 8.71
C SER A 45 -17.40 -2.17 8.92
N ASP A 46 -17.03 -3.08 8.03
CA ASP A 46 -17.59 -4.43 7.99
C ASP A 46 -16.74 -5.48 8.69
N ASN A 47 -15.56 -5.11 9.21
CA ASN A 47 -14.62 -6.10 9.68
C ASN A 47 -13.84 -5.62 10.88
N ASN A 48 -14.04 -6.29 12.03
CA ASN A 48 -13.35 -5.95 13.27
C ASN A 48 -11.86 -6.22 13.24
N SER A 49 -11.41 -7.12 12.37
CA SER A 49 -9.98 -7.44 12.24
C SER A 49 -9.37 -6.80 10.99
N PHE A 50 -9.94 -5.71 10.55
CA PHE A 50 -9.53 -5.00 9.35
C PHE A 50 -8.04 -4.64 9.38
N PHE A 51 -7.24 -5.28 8.54
CA PHE A 51 -5.78 -5.09 8.45
C PHE A 51 -5.04 -5.28 9.79
N ASP A 52 -5.58 -6.10 10.66
CA ASP A 52 -5.04 -6.27 12.02
C ASP A 52 -4.39 -7.62 12.28
N GLU A 53 -4.44 -8.55 11.34
CA GLU A 53 -3.81 -9.85 11.53
C GLU A 53 -2.29 -9.73 11.43
N ARG A 54 -1.60 -10.75 11.93
CA ARG A 54 -0.14 -10.76 11.89
C ARG A 54 0.37 -10.62 10.46
N GLY A 55 1.25 -9.65 10.26
CA GLY A 55 1.79 -9.38 8.92
C GLY A 55 0.86 -8.59 8.04
N GLU A 56 -0.23 -8.07 8.59
CA GLU A 56 -1.14 -7.15 7.88
C GLU A 56 -0.97 -5.73 8.36
N GLY A 57 -1.29 -4.78 7.52
CA GLY A 57 -1.26 -3.38 7.91
C GLY A 57 -1.76 -2.49 6.80
N LEU A 58 -2.07 -1.27 7.18
CA LEU A 58 -2.56 -0.25 6.25
C LEU A 58 -1.94 1.07 6.66
N TRP A 59 -1.44 1.83 5.69
CA TRP A 59 -0.78 3.12 5.95
C TRP A 59 -1.27 4.15 4.97
N ILE A 60 -1.20 5.40 5.41
CA ILE A 60 -1.45 6.55 4.53
C ILE A 60 -0.21 7.45 4.55
N ALA A 61 -0.10 8.25 3.49
CA ALA A 61 0.86 9.33 3.43
C ALA A 61 0.10 10.64 3.57
N ARG A 62 0.56 11.51 4.44
CA ARG A 62 -0.08 12.80 4.72
C ARG A 62 0.95 13.89 4.54
N THR A 63 0.58 14.98 3.86
CA THR A 63 1.51 16.11 3.68
C THR A 63 1.76 16.76 5.03
N ILE A 64 3.00 17.13 5.27
CA ILE A 64 3.36 17.82 6.51
C ILE A 64 2.78 19.22 6.54
N GLU A 65 2.81 19.91 5.41
CA GLU A 65 2.37 21.30 5.32
C GLU A 65 0.86 21.45 5.58
N SER A 66 0.02 20.64 4.96
CA SER A 66 -1.43 20.83 5.02
C SER A 66 -2.18 19.70 5.73
N GLY A 67 -1.52 18.59 5.99
CA GLY A 67 -2.18 17.42 6.57
C GLY A 67 -3.06 16.65 5.60
N GLU A 68 -2.99 16.96 4.32
CA GLU A 68 -3.80 16.28 3.31
C GLU A 68 -3.30 14.86 3.08
N VAL A 69 -4.24 13.91 2.97
CA VAL A 69 -3.90 12.53 2.65
C VAL A 69 -3.68 12.41 1.15
N ILE A 70 -2.48 11.96 0.77
CA ILE A 70 -2.04 11.92 -0.62
C ILE A 70 -1.74 10.53 -1.14
N GLY A 71 -1.81 9.53 -0.28
CA GLY A 71 -1.58 8.15 -0.70
C GLY A 71 -2.03 7.17 0.35
N VAL A 72 -2.27 5.94 -0.09
CA VAL A 72 -2.68 4.84 0.78
C VAL A 72 -2.13 3.55 0.21
N GLY A 73 -1.84 2.60 1.08
CA GLY A 73 -1.41 1.26 0.67
C GLY A 73 -1.40 0.32 1.85
N GLY A 74 -1.68 -0.95 1.59
CA GLY A 74 -1.74 -1.95 2.64
C GLY A 74 -1.26 -3.32 2.21
N ILE A 75 -1.26 -4.23 3.18
CA ILE A 75 -0.85 -5.61 2.98
C ILE A 75 -1.75 -6.50 3.82
N THR A 76 -2.22 -7.60 3.23
CA THR A 76 -3.11 -8.54 3.91
C THR A 76 -2.66 -9.97 3.65
N ILE A 77 -3.22 -10.90 4.43
CA ILE A 77 -3.04 -12.32 4.21
C ILE A 77 -3.61 -12.66 2.82
N CYS A 78 -2.88 -13.47 2.08
CA CYS A 78 -3.33 -13.97 0.80
C CYS A 78 -4.31 -15.11 1.03
N ALA A 79 -5.57 -14.95 0.61
CA ALA A 79 -6.62 -15.92 0.92
C ALA A 79 -6.30 -17.34 0.43
N THR A 80 -5.66 -17.44 -0.72
CA THR A 80 -5.33 -18.73 -1.33
C THR A 80 -3.94 -19.25 -0.91
N ARG A 81 -3.14 -18.42 -0.25
CA ARG A 81 -1.77 -18.75 0.18
C ARG A 81 -1.50 -18.15 1.55
N PRO A 82 -2.01 -18.79 2.63
CA PRO A 82 -1.94 -18.19 3.98
C PRO A 82 -0.54 -17.87 4.47
N ALA A 83 0.49 -18.54 3.94
CA ALA A 83 1.87 -18.27 4.31
C ALA A 83 2.41 -17.00 3.63
N CYS A 84 1.70 -16.48 2.65
CA CYS A 84 2.09 -15.28 1.92
C CYS A 84 1.30 -14.07 2.38
N ARG A 85 1.81 -12.90 2.06
CA ARG A 85 1.07 -11.65 2.25
C ARG A 85 0.96 -10.98 0.89
N ARG A 86 -0.11 -10.22 0.69
CA ARG A 86 -0.38 -9.57 -0.58
C ARG A 86 -0.52 -8.07 -0.38
N VAL A 87 0.25 -7.28 -1.14
CA VAL A 87 0.09 -5.82 -1.14
C VAL A 87 -1.20 -5.48 -1.88
N ARG A 88 -1.96 -4.54 -1.34
CA ARG A 88 -3.26 -4.14 -1.89
C ARG A 88 -3.63 -2.72 -1.53
N ARG A 89 -4.62 -2.22 -2.25
CA ARG A 89 -5.24 -0.92 -1.97
C ARG A 89 -4.29 0.26 -2.14
N PHE A 90 -3.33 0.14 -3.06
CA PHE A 90 -2.41 1.25 -3.34
C PHE A 90 -3.04 2.28 -4.26
N TYR A 91 -3.00 3.52 -3.83
CA TYR A 91 -3.39 4.65 -4.68
C TYR A 91 -2.63 5.90 -4.21
N ILE A 92 -2.08 6.62 -5.17
CA ILE A 92 -1.33 7.86 -4.91
C ILE A 92 -2.00 9.00 -5.68
N SER A 93 -2.21 10.12 -5.00
CA SER A 93 -2.72 11.33 -5.64
C SER A 93 -1.87 11.68 -6.87
N PRO A 94 -2.49 12.03 -8.01
CA PRO A 94 -1.72 12.31 -9.23
C PRO A 94 -0.61 13.32 -9.07
N GLN A 95 -0.83 14.36 -8.25
CA GLN A 95 0.16 15.41 -8.04
C GLN A 95 1.39 14.93 -7.26
N TRP A 96 1.26 13.79 -6.58
CA TRP A 96 2.32 13.27 -5.72
C TRP A 96 3.00 12.03 -6.28
N ARG A 97 2.67 11.66 -7.51
CA ARG A 97 3.32 10.52 -8.16
C ARG A 97 4.76 10.86 -8.50
N ARG A 98 5.62 9.84 -8.49
CA ARG A 98 7.05 9.94 -8.77
C ARG A 98 7.79 10.81 -7.74
N ARG A 99 7.24 10.89 -6.54
CA ARG A 99 7.85 11.65 -5.46
C ARG A 99 8.16 10.78 -4.24
N GLY A 100 8.17 9.46 -4.44
CA GLY A 100 8.56 8.51 -3.40
C GLY A 100 7.47 8.06 -2.46
N VAL A 101 6.23 8.52 -2.65
CA VAL A 101 5.12 8.17 -1.75
C VAL A 101 4.81 6.68 -1.80
N ALA A 102 4.66 6.12 -3.00
CA ALA A 102 4.34 4.70 -3.15
C ALA A 102 5.47 3.82 -2.59
N THR A 103 6.71 4.21 -2.83
CA THR A 103 7.87 3.48 -2.30
C THR A 103 7.87 3.48 -0.78
N ALA A 104 7.56 4.61 -0.16
CA ALA A 104 7.50 4.71 1.30
C ALA A 104 6.39 3.82 1.87
N LEU A 105 5.22 3.81 1.23
CA LEU A 105 4.12 2.96 1.66
C LEU A 105 4.46 1.47 1.49
N ALA A 106 5.05 1.11 0.36
CA ALA A 106 5.45 -0.28 0.11
C ALA A 106 6.50 -0.74 1.11
N SER A 107 7.42 0.14 1.49
CA SER A 107 8.44 -0.18 2.50
C SER A 107 7.81 -0.55 3.83
N ARG A 108 6.75 0.16 4.24
CA ARG A 108 6.05 -0.18 5.48
C ARG A 108 5.38 -1.54 5.38
N CYS A 109 4.78 -1.84 4.24
CA CYS A 109 4.17 -3.16 4.01
C CYS A 109 5.21 -4.27 4.12
N ILE A 110 6.34 -4.10 3.46
CA ILE A 110 7.40 -5.11 3.43
C ILE A 110 8.01 -5.28 4.82
N GLU A 111 8.28 -4.20 5.53
CA GLU A 111 8.78 -4.28 6.91
C GLU A 111 7.80 -4.99 7.83
N CYS A 112 6.51 -4.73 7.66
CA CYS A 112 5.47 -5.41 8.44
C CYS A 112 5.51 -6.92 8.20
N ALA A 113 5.61 -7.34 6.95
CA ALA A 113 5.70 -8.75 6.59
C ALA A 113 6.96 -9.39 7.18
N LYS A 114 8.10 -8.72 7.05
CA LYS A 114 9.37 -9.21 7.59
C LYS A 114 9.30 -9.39 9.10
N SER A 115 8.74 -8.41 9.80
CA SER A 115 8.61 -8.47 11.26
C SER A 115 7.73 -9.62 11.70
N ALA A 116 6.81 -10.06 10.86
CA ALA A 116 5.92 -11.18 11.16
C ALA A 116 6.52 -12.53 10.73
N GLY A 117 7.73 -12.54 10.17
CA GLY A 117 8.37 -13.78 9.71
C GLY A 117 7.88 -14.26 8.36
N VAL A 118 7.17 -13.42 7.62
CA VAL A 118 6.68 -13.76 6.29
C VAL A 118 7.86 -13.76 5.32
N VAL A 119 7.93 -14.76 4.45
CA VAL A 119 9.04 -14.87 3.51
C VAL A 119 8.64 -14.57 2.07
N THR A 120 7.35 -14.47 1.77
CA THR A 120 6.89 -14.19 0.41
C THR A 120 5.77 -13.16 0.41
N VAL A 121 5.94 -12.11 -0.35
CA VAL A 121 4.93 -11.08 -0.56
C VAL A 121 4.52 -11.12 -2.03
N THR A 122 3.21 -11.08 -2.28
CA THR A 122 2.68 -11.16 -3.63
C THR A 122 2.00 -9.85 -4.03
N CYS A 123 1.80 -9.69 -5.32
CA CYS A 123 1.16 -8.52 -5.89
C CYS A 123 0.35 -8.95 -7.12
N HIS A 124 -0.81 -8.34 -7.31
CA HIS A 124 -1.58 -8.49 -8.53
C HIS A 124 -1.62 -7.13 -9.21
N ALA A 125 -0.66 -6.88 -10.09
CA ALA A 125 -0.50 -5.56 -10.70
C ALA A 125 -1.72 -5.12 -11.51
N ALA A 126 -2.43 -6.06 -12.14
CA ALA A 126 -3.63 -5.74 -12.91
C ALA A 126 -4.78 -5.24 -12.02
N ALA A 127 -4.79 -5.64 -10.76
CA ALA A 127 -5.81 -5.20 -9.80
C ALA A 127 -5.35 -3.97 -9.01
N SER A 128 -4.15 -3.50 -9.26
CA SER A 128 -3.56 -2.37 -8.55
C SER A 128 -3.68 -1.10 -9.38
N ALA A 129 -3.82 0.03 -8.71
CA ALA A 129 -3.73 1.33 -9.38
C ALA A 129 -2.30 1.64 -9.82
N MET A 130 -1.33 0.86 -9.34
CA MET A 130 0.08 1.08 -9.66
C MET A 130 0.49 0.27 -10.88
N ALA A 131 1.36 0.84 -11.71
CA ALA A 131 1.86 0.15 -12.89
C ALA A 131 2.78 -1.02 -12.48
N PRO A 132 2.81 -2.09 -13.31
CA PRO A 132 3.71 -3.23 -13.02
C PRO A 132 5.16 -2.81 -12.84
N GLY A 133 5.62 -1.82 -13.63
CA GLY A 133 7.00 -1.33 -13.53
C GLY A 133 7.36 -0.78 -12.17
N PHE A 134 6.39 -0.20 -11.46
CA PHE A 134 6.64 0.26 -10.09
C PHE A 134 7.03 -0.92 -9.20
N TRP A 135 6.23 -1.99 -9.22
CA TRP A 135 6.49 -3.15 -8.36
C TRP A 135 7.82 -3.80 -8.70
N GLU A 136 8.14 -3.89 -9.99
CA GLU A 136 9.42 -4.44 -10.42
C GLU A 136 10.59 -3.57 -9.97
N SER A 137 10.40 -2.26 -9.98
CA SER A 137 11.48 -1.33 -9.59
C SER A 137 11.86 -1.45 -8.11
N ILE A 138 10.95 -1.95 -7.28
CA ILE A 138 11.24 -2.12 -5.84
C ILE A 138 11.57 -3.57 -5.46
N GLY A 139 11.70 -4.45 -6.45
CA GLY A 139 12.22 -5.79 -6.22
C GLY A 139 11.25 -6.94 -6.42
N PHE A 140 10.04 -6.67 -6.87
CA PHE A 140 9.12 -7.76 -7.20
C PHE A 140 9.49 -8.33 -8.56
N GLU A 141 9.33 -9.64 -8.71
CA GLU A 141 9.61 -10.34 -9.95
C GLU A 141 8.32 -10.85 -10.58
N PRO A 142 8.17 -10.74 -11.91
CA PRO A 142 6.97 -11.24 -12.56
C PRO A 142 6.91 -12.76 -12.48
N VAL A 143 5.71 -13.30 -12.32
CA VAL A 143 5.48 -14.74 -12.29
C VAL A 143 4.27 -15.08 -13.16
N ALA A 144 4.27 -16.30 -13.70
CA ALA A 144 3.14 -16.81 -14.47
C ALA A 144 2.19 -17.55 -13.52
N ASP A 145 1.12 -16.87 -13.11
CA ASP A 145 0.16 -17.42 -12.17
C ASP A 145 -1.20 -16.76 -12.43
N SER A 146 -2.28 -17.43 -12.10
CA SER A 146 -3.62 -16.89 -12.35
C SER A 146 -4.08 -15.87 -11.30
N ASP A 147 -3.54 -15.96 -10.08
CA ASP A 147 -3.94 -15.11 -8.96
C ASP A 147 -3.02 -13.92 -8.71
N ILE A 148 -1.77 -14.06 -9.06
CA ILE A 148 -0.76 -13.04 -8.76
C ILE A 148 0.07 -12.79 -10.01
N THR A 149 0.59 -11.58 -10.14
CA THR A 149 1.44 -11.24 -11.28
C THR A 149 2.90 -11.08 -10.87
N HIS A 150 3.16 -10.81 -9.59
CA HIS A 150 4.50 -10.54 -9.10
C HIS A 150 4.70 -11.10 -7.71
N VAL A 151 5.94 -11.40 -7.37
CA VAL A 151 6.30 -11.93 -6.06
C VAL A 151 7.64 -11.34 -5.63
N MET A 152 7.78 -11.14 -4.32
CA MET A 152 9.04 -10.76 -3.69
C MET A 152 9.34 -11.77 -2.60
N HIS A 153 10.53 -12.37 -2.64
CA HIS A 153 10.98 -13.29 -1.60
C HIS A 153 11.81 -12.49 -0.59
N LEU A 154 11.41 -12.55 0.67
CA LEU A 154 12.09 -11.82 1.73
C LEU A 154 13.17 -12.71 2.34
N THR A 155 14.34 -12.13 2.55
CA THR A 155 15.42 -12.87 3.22
C THR A 155 15.37 -12.52 4.71
N ASN A 156 15.38 -13.55 5.53
CA ASN A 156 15.50 -13.36 6.97
C ASN A 156 16.97 -13.36 7.32
N GLN A 157 17.39 -12.26 7.81
CA GLN A 157 18.78 -12.11 8.27
C GLN A 157 18.75 -11.87 9.75
#